data_286aecf28046bb954875d2d24bb7d495
#
_entry.id   286aecf28046bb954875d2d24bb7d495
#
_cell.length_a   1.000
_cell.length_b   1.000
_cell.length_c   1.000
_cell.angle_alpha   90.00
_cell.angle_beta   90.00
_cell.angle_gamma   90.00
#
_symmetry.space_group_name_H-M   'P 1'
#
loop_
_entity.id
_entity.type
_entity.pdbx_description
1 polymer ?
#
loop_
_entity_poly.entity_id
_entity_poly.type
_entity_poly.pdbx_seq_one_letter_code
_entity_poly.pdbx_strand_id
1 'polypeptide(L)'
;MFMKKLPDRKYIEMLYYVRLGEHCDLNRPETFNEKLNWLKLYDRDPKYTKMADKYEVREYIREKLGEEYLIPLIGVWDSTKEIDPSALPEKFVLKCTHDSASVVICRDRASFDFDEAFRKLDEALSRNYFYPAREWVYKDIRPRIIAEEYMTDESGTELKDYKIFNFGGKPELIQVDFGRFVHHERNLYSTEWKLLPETFEYPRNGSVQIEKPENLEEMLRFAAILSEGIPSVRTDFYSINGRTYFGEITFYQEGGFGHFSSKEYAEKLGELIKLPEKKHE
;
A
#
# COMPACT_ATOMS: atom_id res chain seq x y z
N MET A 1 12.59 23.30 0.91
CA MET A 1 12.56 23.68 -0.54
C MET A 1 13.74 23.11 -1.35
N PHE A 2 14.95 23.12 -0.81
CA PHE A 2 16.18 22.60 -1.49
C PHE A 2 16.11 21.10 -1.84
N MET A 3 15.63 20.25 -0.92
CA MET A 3 15.53 18.80 -1.09
C MET A 3 14.65 18.36 -2.28
N LYS A 4 13.61 19.14 -2.62
CA LYS A 4 12.75 18.85 -3.77
C LYS A 4 13.47 19.00 -5.12
N LYS A 5 14.57 19.75 -5.18
CA LYS A 5 15.37 20.03 -6.40
C LYS A 5 16.51 19.05 -6.61
N LEU A 6 16.82 18.18 -5.64
CA LEU A 6 17.86 17.16 -5.81
C LEU A 6 17.42 16.16 -6.89
N PRO A 7 18.35 15.72 -7.77
CA PRO A 7 18.08 14.60 -8.67
C PRO A 7 17.60 13.37 -7.87
N ASP A 8 16.60 12.66 -8.39
CA ASP A 8 15.95 11.56 -7.69
C ASP A 8 16.95 10.51 -7.18
N ARG A 9 17.93 10.13 -8.02
CA ARG A 9 18.98 9.17 -7.64
C ARG A 9 19.76 9.62 -6.41
N LYS A 10 20.28 10.86 -6.42
CA LYS A 10 21.06 11.41 -5.29
C LYS A 10 20.22 11.53 -4.01
N TYR A 11 18.95 11.88 -4.16
CA TYR A 11 18.01 11.95 -3.04
C TYR A 11 17.79 10.56 -2.43
N ILE A 12 17.55 9.55 -3.27
CA ILE A 12 17.34 8.16 -2.84
C ILE A 12 18.58 7.62 -2.13
N GLU A 13 19.78 7.77 -2.72
CA GLU A 13 21.04 7.32 -2.12
C GLU A 13 21.27 7.95 -0.74
N MET A 14 21.00 9.27 -0.62
CA MET A 14 21.11 9.98 0.65
C MET A 14 20.05 9.48 1.67
N LEU A 15 18.79 9.36 1.25
CA LEU A 15 17.72 8.93 2.13
C LEU A 15 17.91 7.49 2.62
N TYR A 16 18.44 6.62 1.74
CA TYR A 16 18.78 5.24 2.07
C TYR A 16 19.81 5.18 3.20
N TYR A 17 20.88 5.98 3.08
CA TYR A 17 21.89 6.08 4.13
C TYR A 17 21.31 6.61 5.46
N VAL A 18 20.49 7.65 5.39
CA VAL A 18 19.86 8.26 6.58
C VAL A 18 18.91 7.28 7.27
N ARG A 19 18.16 6.48 6.51
CA ARG A 19 17.15 5.56 7.04
C ARG A 19 17.74 4.24 7.52
N LEU A 20 18.66 3.66 6.76
CA LEU A 20 19.16 2.29 6.98
C LEU A 20 20.60 2.23 7.48
N GLY A 21 21.35 3.35 7.47
CA GLY A 21 22.76 3.38 7.86
C GLY A 21 23.72 2.75 6.83
N GLU A 22 23.22 2.40 5.65
CA GLU A 22 23.93 1.68 4.60
C GLU A 22 23.95 2.47 3.30
N HIS A 23 24.90 2.15 2.40
CA HIS A 23 24.93 2.73 1.06
C HIS A 23 24.03 1.92 0.11
N CYS A 24 23.23 2.62 -0.71
CA CYS A 24 22.39 2.03 -1.72
C CYS A 24 23.18 1.78 -3.02
N ASP A 25 23.43 0.53 -3.40
CA ASP A 25 24.07 0.22 -4.69
C ASP A 25 23.02 0.11 -5.82
N LEU A 26 22.72 1.24 -6.43
CA LEU A 26 21.83 1.32 -7.60
C LEU A 26 22.48 0.87 -8.92
N ASN A 27 23.77 0.52 -8.92
CA ASN A 27 24.44 -0.04 -10.10
C ASN A 27 24.35 -1.57 -10.11
N ARG A 28 24.42 -2.19 -8.92
CA ARG A 28 24.28 -3.63 -8.71
C ARG A 28 23.34 -3.91 -7.54
N PRO A 29 22.04 -3.58 -7.66
CA PRO A 29 21.13 -3.75 -6.56
C PRO A 29 20.89 -5.25 -6.28
N GLU A 30 21.11 -5.66 -5.04
CA GLU A 30 20.96 -7.05 -4.60
C GLU A 30 19.79 -7.21 -3.64
N THR A 31 19.67 -6.31 -2.66
CA THR A 31 18.63 -6.37 -1.65
C THR A 31 17.26 -5.93 -2.18
N PHE A 32 16.20 -6.33 -1.48
CA PHE A 32 14.83 -5.91 -1.77
C PHE A 32 14.71 -4.37 -1.87
N ASN A 33 15.23 -3.65 -0.86
CA ASN A 33 15.16 -2.19 -0.84
C ASN A 33 15.94 -1.53 -1.97
N GLU A 34 17.13 -2.00 -2.30
CA GLU A 34 17.90 -1.48 -3.42
C GLU A 34 17.16 -1.68 -4.74
N LYS A 35 16.57 -2.85 -4.94
CA LYS A 35 15.80 -3.13 -6.16
C LYS A 35 14.53 -2.31 -6.24
N LEU A 36 13.79 -2.08 -5.13
CA LEU A 36 12.67 -1.16 -5.13
C LEU A 36 13.09 0.27 -5.50
N ASN A 37 14.20 0.74 -4.94
CA ASN A 37 14.74 2.07 -5.26
C ASN A 37 15.25 2.16 -6.71
N TRP A 38 15.79 1.07 -7.25
CA TRP A 38 16.13 0.98 -8.67
C TRP A 38 14.87 1.07 -9.56
N LEU A 39 13.80 0.34 -9.23
CA LEU A 39 12.52 0.37 -9.95
C LEU A 39 11.90 1.77 -9.97
N LYS A 40 11.98 2.53 -8.86
CA LYS A 40 11.52 3.94 -8.83
C LYS A 40 12.20 4.82 -9.90
N LEU A 41 13.44 4.52 -10.24
CA LEU A 41 14.21 5.32 -11.17
C LEU A 41 14.02 4.89 -12.62
N TYR A 42 13.91 3.58 -12.85
CA TYR A 42 14.09 3.01 -14.18
C TYR A 42 12.89 2.20 -14.72
N ASP A 43 11.92 1.86 -13.87
CA ASP A 43 10.69 1.17 -14.29
C ASP A 43 9.46 2.08 -14.09
N ARG A 44 9.23 2.96 -15.06
CA ARG A 44 8.20 4.00 -15.01
C ARG A 44 7.10 3.76 -16.06
N ASP A 45 6.31 2.72 -15.89
CA ASP A 45 5.15 2.47 -16.72
C ASP A 45 3.98 3.36 -16.27
N PRO A 46 3.41 4.23 -17.15
CA PRO A 46 2.31 5.11 -16.78
C PRO A 46 1.07 4.41 -16.18
N LYS A 47 0.86 3.14 -16.50
CA LYS A 47 -0.24 2.36 -15.90
C LYS A 47 -0.12 2.25 -14.38
N TYR A 48 1.11 2.26 -13.81
CA TYR A 48 1.32 2.15 -12.37
C TYR A 48 0.78 3.35 -11.60
N THR A 49 0.78 4.54 -12.21
CA THR A 49 0.15 5.74 -11.62
C THR A 49 -1.36 5.53 -11.42
N LYS A 50 -2.05 4.96 -12.43
CA LYS A 50 -3.47 4.62 -12.30
C LYS A 50 -3.72 3.52 -11.27
N MET A 51 -2.83 2.54 -11.20
CA MET A 51 -2.94 1.45 -10.22
C MET A 51 -2.68 1.90 -8.78
N ALA A 52 -1.87 2.96 -8.58
CA ALA A 52 -1.60 3.55 -7.26
C ALA A 52 -2.67 4.56 -6.82
N ASP A 53 -3.46 5.14 -7.73
CA ASP A 53 -4.58 6.02 -7.43
C ASP A 53 -5.77 5.20 -6.91
N LYS A 54 -6.20 5.44 -5.66
CA LYS A 54 -7.30 4.68 -5.02
C LYS A 54 -8.65 4.79 -5.75
N TYR A 55 -8.82 5.79 -6.61
CA TYR A 55 -10.01 5.95 -7.44
C TYR A 55 -9.84 5.30 -8.81
N GLU A 56 -8.76 5.62 -9.54
CA GLU A 56 -8.53 5.10 -10.89
C GLU A 56 -8.31 3.57 -10.91
N VAL A 57 -7.70 3.00 -9.87
CA VAL A 57 -7.48 1.55 -9.75
C VAL A 57 -8.79 0.76 -9.76
N ARG A 58 -9.92 1.37 -9.39
CA ARG A 58 -11.23 0.72 -9.35
C ARG A 58 -11.66 0.20 -10.71
N GLU A 59 -11.34 0.92 -11.80
CA GLU A 59 -11.61 0.44 -13.15
C GLU A 59 -10.78 -0.80 -13.47
N TYR A 60 -9.49 -0.78 -13.15
CA TYR A 60 -8.61 -1.94 -13.33
C TYR A 60 -9.10 -3.18 -12.56
N ILE A 61 -9.54 -2.98 -11.32
CA ILE A 61 -10.12 -4.09 -10.51
C ILE A 61 -11.41 -4.61 -11.12
N ARG A 62 -12.30 -3.70 -11.57
CA ARG A 62 -13.55 -4.09 -12.23
C ARG A 62 -13.31 -4.95 -13.47
N GLU A 63 -12.33 -4.56 -14.29
CA GLU A 63 -11.96 -5.30 -15.50
C GLU A 63 -11.31 -6.66 -15.21
N LYS A 64 -10.48 -6.75 -14.18
CA LYS A 64 -9.67 -7.93 -13.88
C LYS A 64 -10.36 -8.94 -12.97
N LEU A 65 -11.12 -8.48 -12.01
CA LEU A 65 -11.72 -9.32 -10.97
C LEU A 65 -13.24 -9.28 -10.96
N GLY A 66 -13.84 -8.09 -11.15
CA GLY A 66 -15.26 -7.83 -11.02
C GLY A 66 -15.55 -6.70 -10.02
N GLU A 67 -16.71 -6.05 -10.18
CA GLU A 67 -17.11 -4.93 -9.31
C GLU A 67 -17.46 -5.37 -7.88
N GLU A 68 -17.86 -6.60 -7.71
CA GLU A 68 -18.22 -7.22 -6.44
C GLU A 68 -17.06 -7.33 -5.44
N TYR A 69 -15.83 -7.19 -5.90
CA TYR A 69 -14.62 -7.19 -5.06
C TYR A 69 -14.18 -5.80 -4.63
N LEU A 70 -14.88 -4.75 -5.06
CA LEU A 70 -14.64 -3.38 -4.64
C LEU A 70 -15.49 -3.02 -3.43
N ILE A 71 -14.92 -2.32 -2.45
CA ILE A 71 -15.71 -1.67 -1.40
C ILE A 71 -16.63 -0.64 -2.07
N PRO A 72 -17.93 -0.59 -1.76
CA PRO A 72 -18.85 0.34 -2.39
C PRO A 72 -18.42 1.79 -2.24
N LEU A 73 -18.42 2.53 -3.36
CA LEU A 73 -18.06 3.93 -3.42
C LEU A 73 -19.29 4.80 -3.16
N ILE A 74 -19.21 5.71 -2.20
CA ILE A 74 -20.27 6.65 -1.84
C ILE A 74 -20.17 7.92 -2.68
N GLY A 75 -18.93 8.43 -2.86
CA GLY A 75 -18.71 9.67 -3.62
C GLY A 75 -17.24 9.95 -3.89
N VAL A 76 -17.02 10.93 -4.80
CA VAL A 76 -15.69 11.41 -5.22
C VAL A 76 -15.75 12.93 -5.33
N TRP A 77 -14.75 13.64 -4.80
CA TRP A 77 -14.68 15.11 -4.80
C TRP A 77 -13.26 15.61 -4.99
N ASP A 78 -13.11 16.77 -5.58
CA ASP A 78 -11.82 17.45 -5.72
C ASP A 78 -11.46 18.30 -4.48
N SER A 79 -12.44 18.62 -3.64
CA SER A 79 -12.29 19.46 -2.46
C SER A 79 -13.27 19.07 -1.34
N THR A 80 -12.88 19.24 -0.09
CA THR A 80 -13.77 19.07 1.07
C THR A 80 -15.01 19.95 1.01
N LYS A 81 -14.94 21.11 0.34
CA LYS A 81 -16.05 22.07 0.17
C LYS A 81 -17.21 21.53 -0.69
N GLU A 82 -16.95 20.48 -1.47
CA GLU A 82 -17.96 19.83 -2.32
C GLU A 82 -18.71 18.72 -1.57
N ILE A 83 -18.20 18.32 -0.40
CA ILE A 83 -18.80 17.26 0.41
C ILE A 83 -19.96 17.85 1.23
N ASP A 84 -21.16 17.35 0.98
CA ASP A 84 -22.30 17.62 1.88
C ASP A 84 -22.32 16.56 3.01
N PRO A 85 -22.01 16.95 4.27
CA PRO A 85 -22.02 16.03 5.40
C PRO A 85 -23.38 15.35 5.63
N SER A 86 -24.48 16.02 5.26
CA SER A 86 -25.83 15.48 5.46
C SER A 86 -26.18 14.34 4.48
N ALA A 87 -25.51 14.33 3.33
CA ALA A 87 -25.68 13.29 2.30
C ALA A 87 -24.86 12.01 2.58
N LEU A 88 -23.90 12.06 3.52
CA LEU A 88 -23.11 10.90 3.90
C LEU A 88 -23.91 9.96 4.81
N PRO A 89 -23.73 8.62 4.69
CA PRO A 89 -24.39 7.66 5.58
C PRO A 89 -23.91 7.79 7.01
N GLU A 90 -24.49 7.00 7.92
CA GLU A 90 -24.15 7.00 9.34
C GLU A 90 -22.70 6.57 9.62
N LYS A 91 -22.17 5.65 8.79
CA LYS A 91 -20.80 5.14 8.88
C LYS A 91 -20.14 5.17 7.51
N PHE A 92 -18.93 5.71 7.44
CA PHE A 92 -18.18 5.83 6.19
C PHE A 92 -16.68 5.99 6.45
N VAL A 93 -15.89 5.88 5.38
CA VAL A 93 -14.46 6.17 5.38
C VAL A 93 -14.18 7.21 4.33
N LEU A 94 -13.55 8.34 4.71
CA LEU A 94 -12.99 9.33 3.79
C LEU A 94 -11.48 9.12 3.65
N LYS A 95 -10.97 9.22 2.43
CA LYS A 95 -9.52 9.13 2.17
C LYS A 95 -9.14 9.88 0.90
N CYS A 96 -7.91 10.44 0.87
CA CYS A 96 -7.35 10.97 -0.37
C CYS A 96 -6.87 9.84 -1.28
N THR A 97 -6.94 10.04 -2.60
CA THR A 97 -6.63 9.00 -3.58
C THR A 97 -5.14 8.84 -3.84
N HIS A 98 -4.33 9.86 -3.55
CA HIS A 98 -2.94 10.04 -3.98
C HIS A 98 -1.89 9.86 -2.87
N ASP A 99 -2.29 9.39 -1.69
CA ASP A 99 -1.40 9.17 -0.54
C ASP A 99 -1.74 7.90 0.25
N SER A 100 -1.02 7.61 1.33
CA SER A 100 -1.26 6.43 2.18
C SER A 100 -1.70 6.76 3.62
N ALA A 101 -1.82 8.04 4.00
CA ALA A 101 -1.99 8.41 5.42
C ALA A 101 -3.24 9.24 5.74
N SER A 102 -4.00 9.66 4.74
CA SER A 102 -5.14 10.58 4.89
C SER A 102 -6.48 9.89 5.14
N VAL A 103 -6.47 8.72 5.78
CA VAL A 103 -7.70 7.99 6.10
C VAL A 103 -8.38 8.60 7.32
N VAL A 104 -9.70 8.84 7.21
CA VAL A 104 -10.57 9.29 8.31
C VAL A 104 -11.78 8.36 8.36
N ILE A 105 -12.02 7.77 9.52
CA ILE A 105 -13.07 6.78 9.74
C ILE A 105 -14.19 7.39 10.57
N CYS A 106 -15.40 7.44 10.01
CA CYS A 106 -16.61 7.79 10.72
C CYS A 106 -17.36 6.54 11.15
N ARG A 107 -17.50 6.32 12.46
CA ARG A 107 -18.27 5.21 13.04
C ARG A 107 -19.63 5.63 13.57
N ASP A 108 -19.85 6.94 13.70
CA ASP A 108 -21.08 7.57 14.15
C ASP A 108 -21.08 9.01 13.64
N ARG A 109 -21.91 9.32 12.67
CA ARG A 109 -21.98 10.64 12.03
C ARG A 109 -22.44 11.74 13.00
N ALA A 110 -23.29 11.40 13.97
CA ALA A 110 -23.84 12.39 14.90
C ALA A 110 -22.76 12.99 15.83
N SER A 111 -21.72 12.21 16.15
CA SER A 111 -20.59 12.61 16.98
C SER A 111 -19.30 12.91 16.21
N PHE A 112 -19.36 12.84 14.87
CA PHE A 112 -18.17 12.95 14.02
C PHE A 112 -17.73 14.41 13.84
N ASP A 113 -16.44 14.68 14.09
CA ASP A 113 -15.82 15.98 13.90
C ASP A 113 -15.44 16.21 12.41
N PHE A 114 -16.38 16.78 11.65
CA PHE A 114 -16.17 17.12 10.25
C PHE A 114 -15.10 18.19 10.04
N ASP A 115 -14.98 19.15 10.95
CA ASP A 115 -14.01 20.25 10.81
C ASP A 115 -12.58 19.70 10.89
N GLU A 116 -12.30 18.83 11.87
CA GLU A 116 -11.00 18.17 12.00
C GLU A 116 -10.73 17.20 10.84
N ALA A 117 -11.75 16.43 10.40
CA ALA A 117 -11.64 15.53 9.26
C ALA A 117 -11.29 16.30 7.98
N PHE A 118 -12.01 17.38 7.70
CA PHE A 118 -11.78 18.18 6.49
C PHE A 118 -10.44 18.90 6.54
N ARG A 119 -10.04 19.43 7.70
CA ARG A 119 -8.70 20.00 7.88
C ARG A 119 -7.59 18.99 7.53
N LYS A 120 -7.70 17.75 8.00
CA LYS A 120 -6.75 16.67 7.70
C LYS A 120 -6.70 16.33 6.20
N LEU A 121 -7.88 16.25 5.55
CA LEU A 121 -7.98 15.97 4.13
C LEU A 121 -7.45 17.12 3.27
N ASP A 122 -7.76 18.38 3.59
CA ASP A 122 -7.25 19.55 2.87
C ASP A 122 -5.73 19.67 2.99
N GLU A 123 -5.18 19.36 4.17
CA GLU A 123 -3.72 19.30 4.34
C GLU A 123 -3.09 18.22 3.47
N ALA A 124 -3.71 17.04 3.37
CA ALA A 124 -3.27 15.96 2.51
C ALA A 124 -3.37 16.32 1.02
N LEU A 125 -4.49 16.92 0.58
CA LEU A 125 -4.68 17.39 -0.81
C LEU A 125 -3.60 18.39 -1.25
N SER A 126 -3.08 19.20 -0.32
CA SER A 126 -2.03 20.18 -0.60
C SER A 126 -0.63 19.60 -0.81
N ARG A 127 -0.43 18.32 -0.49
CA ARG A 127 0.85 17.62 -0.54
C ARG A 127 0.96 16.77 -1.78
N ASN A 128 2.17 16.62 -2.30
CA ASN A 128 2.46 15.61 -3.30
C ASN A 128 3.29 14.49 -2.65
N TYR A 129 2.72 13.31 -2.60
CA TYR A 129 3.28 12.13 -1.91
C TYR A 129 4.56 11.58 -2.56
N PHE A 130 4.89 11.99 -3.77
CA PHE A 130 6.15 11.67 -4.44
C PHE A 130 7.40 12.12 -3.65
N TYR A 131 7.36 13.32 -3.07
CA TYR A 131 8.59 13.95 -2.56
C TYR A 131 9.25 13.26 -1.35
N PRO A 132 8.52 12.69 -0.37
CA PRO A 132 9.14 12.07 0.81
C PRO A 132 10.06 10.90 0.50
N ALA A 133 9.68 10.02 -0.44
CA ALA A 133 10.42 8.81 -0.76
C ALA A 133 10.73 8.63 -2.25
N ARG A 134 10.46 9.65 -3.07
CA ARG A 134 10.60 9.58 -4.54
C ARG A 134 9.81 8.43 -5.17
N GLU A 135 8.63 8.15 -4.66
CA GLU A 135 7.72 7.17 -5.21
C GLU A 135 6.98 7.76 -6.41
N TRP A 136 7.58 7.64 -7.60
CA TRP A 136 7.14 8.36 -8.80
C TRP A 136 5.69 8.07 -9.21
N VAL A 137 5.15 6.91 -8.89
CA VAL A 137 3.76 6.53 -9.19
C VAL A 137 2.74 7.52 -8.62
N TYR A 138 3.07 8.21 -7.52
CA TYR A 138 2.21 9.22 -6.90
C TYR A 138 2.42 10.64 -7.44
N LYS A 139 3.45 10.86 -8.28
CA LYS A 139 3.86 12.21 -8.69
C LYS A 139 2.77 12.96 -9.44
N ASP A 140 2.08 12.26 -10.34
CA ASP A 140 1.13 12.83 -11.29
C ASP A 140 -0.32 12.37 -11.02
N ILE A 141 -0.59 11.75 -9.87
CA ILE A 141 -1.96 11.44 -9.45
C ILE A 141 -2.69 12.75 -9.17
N ARG A 142 -3.87 12.92 -9.78
CA ARG A 142 -4.78 14.02 -9.45
C ARG A 142 -5.30 13.83 -8.02
N PRO A 143 -5.03 14.76 -7.09
CA PRO A 143 -5.55 14.67 -5.74
C PRO A 143 -7.08 14.74 -5.73
N ARG A 144 -7.73 13.74 -5.11
CA ARG A 144 -9.19 13.67 -4.91
C ARG A 144 -9.48 13.08 -3.53
N ILE A 145 -10.68 13.29 -3.05
CA ILE A 145 -11.23 12.61 -1.87
C ILE A 145 -12.24 11.59 -2.37
N ILE A 146 -12.19 10.39 -1.82
CA ILE A 146 -13.26 9.40 -1.99
C ILE A 146 -13.90 9.09 -0.65
N ALA A 147 -15.20 8.79 -0.68
CA ALA A 147 -15.91 8.16 0.42
C ALA A 147 -16.25 6.72 0.05
N GLU A 148 -15.98 5.80 0.95
CA GLU A 148 -16.36 4.38 0.83
C GLU A 148 -17.19 3.96 2.02
N GLU A 149 -17.98 2.89 1.85
CA GLU A 149 -18.69 2.27 2.95
C GLU A 149 -17.73 1.83 4.05
N TYR A 150 -18.16 2.05 5.30
CA TYR A 150 -17.44 1.52 6.46
C TYR A 150 -17.66 0.03 6.57
N MET A 151 -16.61 -0.74 6.39
CA MET A 151 -16.64 -2.20 6.45
C MET A 151 -16.13 -2.70 7.82
N THR A 152 -16.72 -3.77 8.30
CA THR A 152 -16.29 -4.50 9.50
C THR A 152 -16.21 -5.99 9.20
N ASP A 153 -15.19 -6.64 9.74
CA ASP A 153 -15.12 -8.10 9.71
C ASP A 153 -15.92 -8.73 10.86
N GLU A 154 -15.88 -10.05 10.97
CA GLU A 154 -16.57 -10.83 12.01
C GLU A 154 -16.12 -10.49 13.43
N SER A 155 -14.95 -9.89 13.61
CA SER A 155 -14.46 -9.42 14.93
C SER A 155 -15.20 -8.16 15.41
N GLY A 156 -15.76 -7.38 14.46
CA GLY A 156 -16.42 -6.11 14.73
C GLY A 156 -15.49 -5.00 15.26
N THR A 157 -14.17 -5.22 15.27
CA THR A 157 -13.20 -4.31 15.86
C THR A 157 -12.22 -3.72 14.85
N GLU A 158 -11.53 -4.54 14.10
CA GLU A 158 -10.48 -4.12 13.17
C GLU A 158 -10.51 -4.99 11.92
N LEU A 159 -10.59 -4.36 10.74
CA LEU A 159 -10.38 -5.05 9.48
C LEU A 159 -8.93 -5.48 9.35
N LYS A 160 -8.72 -6.79 9.16
CA LYS A 160 -7.39 -7.32 8.88
C LYS A 160 -7.06 -7.12 7.41
N ASP A 161 -5.95 -6.43 7.16
CA ASP A 161 -5.34 -6.34 5.83
C ASP A 161 -4.43 -7.53 5.58
N TYR A 162 -4.73 -8.29 4.54
CA TYR A 162 -3.86 -9.33 4.00
C TYR A 162 -3.05 -8.75 2.85
N LYS A 163 -1.78 -8.46 3.14
CA LYS A 163 -0.88 -7.76 2.22
C LYS A 163 0.02 -8.77 1.52
N ILE A 164 -0.25 -9.03 0.26
CA ILE A 164 0.43 -10.06 -0.52
C ILE A 164 1.52 -9.44 -1.37
N PHE A 165 2.77 -9.83 -1.14
CA PHE A 165 3.92 -9.44 -1.93
C PHE A 165 4.05 -10.35 -3.14
N ASN A 166 4.09 -9.74 -4.31
CA ASN A 166 4.16 -10.44 -5.58
C ASN A 166 5.44 -10.05 -6.32
N PHE A 167 6.07 -11.04 -6.94
CA PHE A 167 7.28 -10.86 -7.72
C PHE A 167 7.10 -11.49 -9.10
N GLY A 168 7.09 -10.64 -10.15
CA GLY A 168 6.85 -11.10 -11.52
C GLY A 168 5.51 -11.78 -11.75
N GLY A 169 4.46 -11.38 -11.00
CA GLY A 169 3.14 -11.99 -11.08
C GLY A 169 2.93 -13.20 -10.14
N LYS A 170 3.92 -13.51 -9.27
CA LYS A 170 3.85 -14.64 -8.36
C LYS A 170 3.75 -14.18 -6.91
N PRO A 171 2.67 -14.53 -6.17
CA PRO A 171 2.56 -14.33 -4.73
C PRO A 171 3.61 -15.17 -3.98
N GLU A 172 4.36 -14.57 -3.05
CA GLU A 172 5.44 -15.24 -2.33
C GLU A 172 5.41 -15.01 -0.81
N LEU A 173 4.84 -13.89 -0.36
CA LEU A 173 4.86 -13.50 1.04
C LEU A 173 3.55 -12.79 1.40
N ILE A 174 3.02 -13.11 2.58
CA ILE A 174 1.84 -12.46 3.13
C ILE A 174 2.22 -11.73 4.41
N GLN A 175 1.89 -10.46 4.49
CA GLN A 175 2.05 -9.63 5.68
C GLN A 175 0.68 -9.38 6.30
N VAL A 176 0.57 -9.53 7.61
CA VAL A 176 -0.62 -9.16 8.39
C VAL A 176 -0.19 -8.21 9.50
N ASP A 177 -0.79 -7.02 9.49
CA ASP A 177 -0.60 -5.99 10.53
C ASP A 177 -1.75 -6.05 11.53
N PHE A 178 -1.44 -5.88 12.81
CA PHE A 178 -2.43 -5.83 13.89
C PHE A 178 -1.99 -4.90 15.01
N GLY A 179 -2.95 -4.51 15.85
CA GLY A 179 -2.68 -3.59 16.96
C GLY A 179 -2.26 -2.17 16.54
N ARG A 180 -2.58 -1.72 15.35
CA ARG A 180 -2.09 -0.47 14.72
C ARG A 180 -2.29 0.79 15.57
N PHE A 181 -3.30 0.81 16.44
CA PHE A 181 -3.64 1.98 17.24
C PHE A 181 -3.11 1.93 18.67
N VAL A 182 -2.54 0.79 19.10
CA VAL A 182 -2.07 0.60 20.49
C VAL A 182 -0.61 0.18 20.51
N HIS A 183 -0.28 -0.92 19.85
CA HIS A 183 1.08 -1.46 19.71
C HIS A 183 1.17 -2.19 18.39
N HIS A 184 1.71 -1.50 17.38
CA HIS A 184 1.75 -2.02 16.02
C HIS A 184 2.71 -3.19 15.92
N GLU A 185 2.19 -4.34 15.56
CA GLU A 185 2.92 -5.58 15.32
C GLU A 185 2.62 -6.12 13.92
N ARG A 186 3.54 -6.92 13.38
CA ARG A 186 3.48 -7.43 12.01
C ARG A 186 3.97 -8.86 11.97
N ASN A 187 3.13 -9.76 11.48
CA ASN A 187 3.52 -11.14 11.19
C ASN A 187 3.65 -11.35 9.68
N LEU A 188 4.66 -12.12 9.30
CA LEU A 188 4.89 -12.56 7.93
C LEU A 188 4.55 -14.04 7.82
N TYR A 189 3.86 -14.42 6.74
CA TYR A 189 3.45 -15.79 6.45
C TYR A 189 3.88 -16.20 5.05
N SER A 190 4.19 -17.48 4.86
CA SER A 190 4.28 -18.04 3.52
C SER A 190 2.91 -18.12 2.86
N THR A 191 2.87 -18.43 1.57
CA THR A 191 1.61 -18.66 0.82
C THR A 191 0.83 -19.87 1.34
N GLU A 192 1.48 -20.83 2.03
CA GLU A 192 0.85 -21.96 2.71
C GLU A 192 0.40 -21.62 4.15
N TRP A 193 0.40 -20.33 4.51
CA TRP A 193 0.04 -19.80 5.83
C TRP A 193 0.94 -20.27 6.99
N LYS A 194 2.23 -20.48 6.72
CA LYS A 194 3.21 -20.77 7.78
C LYS A 194 3.80 -19.47 8.29
N LEU A 195 3.72 -19.24 9.60
CA LEU A 195 4.33 -18.06 10.24
C LEU A 195 5.86 -18.13 10.08
N LEU A 196 6.41 -17.06 9.49
CA LEU A 196 7.84 -16.92 9.25
C LEU A 196 8.55 -16.31 10.48
N PRO A 197 9.82 -16.65 10.73
CA PRO A 197 10.60 -16.08 11.83
C PRO A 197 11.07 -14.64 11.55
N GLU A 198 11.13 -14.24 10.29
CA GLU A 198 11.64 -12.96 9.84
C GLU A 198 10.70 -11.80 10.20
N THR A 199 11.27 -10.59 10.26
CA THR A 199 10.55 -9.34 10.48
C THR A 199 10.80 -8.33 9.37
N PHE A 200 9.83 -7.45 9.18
CA PHE A 200 9.92 -6.32 8.26
C PHE A 200 9.26 -5.10 8.90
N GLU A 201 10.05 -4.07 9.20
CA GLU A 201 9.73 -2.77 9.80
C GLU A 201 9.16 -2.84 11.23
N TYR A 202 8.22 -3.72 11.53
CA TYR A 202 7.57 -3.83 12.84
C TYR A 202 7.91 -5.16 13.52
N PRO A 203 7.85 -5.21 14.86
CA PRO A 203 8.14 -6.43 15.61
C PRO A 203 7.11 -7.54 15.29
N ARG A 204 7.62 -8.76 15.26
CA ARG A 204 6.80 -9.97 15.11
C ARG A 204 6.23 -10.37 16.47
N ASN A 205 4.97 -10.80 16.48
CA ASN A 205 4.38 -11.42 17.66
C ASN A 205 3.94 -12.86 17.34
N GLY A 206 4.79 -13.81 17.69
CA GLY A 206 4.52 -15.24 17.47
C GLY A 206 3.51 -15.84 18.46
N SER A 207 3.10 -15.12 19.50
CA SER A 207 2.06 -15.56 20.43
C SER A 207 0.65 -15.27 19.93
N VAL A 208 0.51 -14.32 19.00
CA VAL A 208 -0.77 -14.04 18.32
C VAL A 208 -0.94 -15.02 17.18
N GLN A 209 -1.89 -15.93 17.34
CA GLN A 209 -2.30 -16.83 16.26
C GLN A 209 -3.41 -16.17 15.46
N ILE A 210 -3.10 -15.84 14.20
CA ILE A 210 -4.09 -15.37 13.22
C ILE A 210 -4.49 -16.59 12.41
N GLU A 211 -5.78 -16.93 12.45
CA GLU A 211 -6.30 -18.05 11.67
C GLU A 211 -6.14 -17.79 10.16
N LYS A 212 -5.89 -18.87 9.41
CA LYS A 212 -5.86 -18.81 7.93
C LYS A 212 -7.25 -18.36 7.45
N PRO A 213 -7.35 -17.26 6.67
CA PRO A 213 -8.63 -16.85 6.11
C PRO A 213 -9.14 -17.91 5.13
N GLU A 214 -10.44 -18.19 5.17
CA GLU A 214 -11.07 -19.21 4.32
C GLU A 214 -10.88 -18.92 2.83
N ASN A 215 -10.84 -17.63 2.46
CA ASN A 215 -10.68 -17.16 1.09
C ASN A 215 -9.21 -16.86 0.70
N LEU A 216 -8.20 -17.40 1.42
CA LEU A 216 -6.79 -17.14 1.11
C LEU A 216 -6.42 -17.54 -0.33
N GLU A 217 -6.87 -18.70 -0.80
CA GLU A 217 -6.56 -19.18 -2.16
C GLU A 217 -7.13 -18.24 -3.23
N GLU A 218 -8.29 -17.65 -2.98
CA GLU A 218 -8.87 -16.63 -3.85
C GLU A 218 -8.02 -15.36 -3.85
N MET A 219 -7.62 -14.85 -2.67
CA MET A 219 -6.74 -13.69 -2.56
C MET A 219 -5.41 -13.90 -3.27
N LEU A 220 -4.78 -15.08 -3.14
CA LEU A 220 -3.54 -15.42 -3.84
C LEU A 220 -3.72 -15.44 -5.37
N ARG A 221 -4.82 -16.02 -5.85
CA ARG A 221 -5.16 -16.00 -7.29
C ARG A 221 -5.35 -14.57 -7.79
N PHE A 222 -6.07 -13.72 -7.06
CA PHE A 222 -6.27 -12.31 -7.43
C PHE A 222 -4.95 -11.54 -7.39
N ALA A 223 -4.12 -11.77 -6.39
CA ALA A 223 -2.80 -11.18 -6.29
C ALA A 223 -1.95 -11.49 -7.52
N ALA A 224 -1.95 -12.74 -7.99
CA ALA A 224 -1.24 -13.14 -9.20
C ALA A 224 -1.79 -12.42 -10.45
N ILE A 225 -3.12 -12.35 -10.62
CA ILE A 225 -3.76 -11.65 -11.75
C ILE A 225 -3.40 -10.15 -11.75
N LEU A 226 -3.49 -9.49 -10.59
CA LEU A 226 -3.25 -8.04 -10.49
C LEU A 226 -1.78 -7.66 -10.61
N SER A 227 -0.86 -8.59 -10.35
CA SER A 227 0.59 -8.36 -10.41
C SER A 227 1.25 -8.87 -11.68
N GLU A 228 0.48 -9.40 -12.64
CA GLU A 228 1.01 -9.97 -13.88
C GLU A 228 1.92 -8.97 -14.64
N GLY A 229 3.15 -9.40 -14.92
CA GLY A 229 4.14 -8.61 -15.65
C GLY A 229 4.75 -7.44 -14.86
N ILE A 230 4.49 -7.32 -13.55
CA ILE A 230 5.07 -6.29 -12.68
C ILE A 230 6.22 -6.91 -11.89
N PRO A 231 7.44 -6.35 -11.93
CA PRO A 231 8.62 -6.92 -11.27
C PRO A 231 8.44 -7.15 -9.76
N SER A 232 7.83 -6.18 -9.07
CA SER A 232 7.51 -6.23 -7.64
C SER A 232 6.33 -5.33 -7.33
N VAL A 233 5.31 -5.87 -6.68
CA VAL A 233 4.14 -5.11 -6.24
C VAL A 233 3.45 -5.83 -5.07
N ARG A 234 2.88 -5.08 -4.14
CA ARG A 234 2.03 -5.61 -3.08
C ARG A 234 0.57 -5.34 -3.42
N THR A 235 -0.25 -6.34 -3.24
CA THR A 235 -1.71 -6.24 -3.37
C THR A 235 -2.34 -6.52 -2.01
N ASP A 236 -3.19 -5.61 -1.55
CA ASP A 236 -3.81 -5.68 -0.24
C ASP A 236 -5.28 -6.05 -0.37
N PHE A 237 -5.72 -7.00 0.45
CA PHE A 237 -7.09 -7.48 0.48
C PHE A 237 -7.64 -7.50 1.90
N TYR A 238 -8.95 -7.40 2.00
CA TYR A 238 -9.71 -7.66 3.22
C TYR A 238 -10.47 -8.98 3.07
N SER A 239 -10.61 -9.73 4.18
CA SER A 239 -11.51 -10.87 4.28
C SER A 239 -12.63 -10.49 5.24
N ILE A 240 -13.86 -10.45 4.75
CA ILE A 240 -15.04 -10.05 5.54
C ILE A 240 -16.10 -11.14 5.40
N ASN A 241 -16.34 -11.91 6.45
CA ASN A 241 -17.27 -13.03 6.45
C ASN A 241 -16.99 -14.02 5.29
N GLY A 242 -15.69 -14.33 5.07
CA GLY A 242 -15.26 -15.24 3.99
C GLY A 242 -15.29 -14.63 2.58
N ARG A 243 -15.67 -13.36 2.43
CA ARG A 243 -15.68 -12.65 1.14
C ARG A 243 -14.45 -11.76 1.00
N THR A 244 -13.81 -11.82 -0.17
CA THR A 244 -12.65 -10.98 -0.50
C THR A 244 -13.07 -9.60 -0.95
N TYR A 245 -12.40 -8.56 -0.44
CA TYR A 245 -12.47 -7.20 -0.96
C TYR A 245 -11.08 -6.68 -1.26
N PHE A 246 -10.95 -5.95 -2.37
CA PHE A 246 -9.71 -5.28 -2.73
C PHE A 246 -9.46 -4.07 -1.83
N GLY A 247 -8.23 -3.91 -1.37
CA GLY A 247 -7.77 -2.79 -0.56
C GLY A 247 -6.98 -1.76 -1.36
N GLU A 248 -5.74 -2.10 -1.73
CA GLU A 248 -4.87 -1.22 -2.51
C GLU A 248 -3.77 -2.00 -3.28
N ILE A 249 -3.11 -1.31 -4.20
CA ILE A 249 -1.88 -1.74 -4.86
C ILE A 249 -0.74 -0.82 -4.41
N THR A 250 0.33 -1.40 -3.87
CA THR A 250 1.50 -0.68 -3.39
C THR A 250 2.76 -1.11 -4.13
N PHE A 251 3.42 -0.19 -4.81
CA PHE A 251 4.63 -0.48 -5.60
C PHE A 251 5.91 -0.48 -4.75
N TYR A 252 5.99 0.38 -3.74
CA TYR A 252 7.21 0.59 -2.97
C TYR A 252 6.93 0.49 -1.47
N GLN A 253 6.92 -0.73 -0.95
CA GLN A 253 6.65 -1.01 0.46
C GLN A 253 7.64 -0.27 1.35
N GLU A 254 7.13 0.40 2.41
CA GLU A 254 7.90 1.30 3.30
C GLU A 254 8.75 2.33 2.53
N GLY A 255 8.25 2.74 1.33
CA GLY A 255 8.98 3.62 0.43
C GLY A 255 10.31 3.03 -0.06
N GLY A 256 10.57 1.74 0.03
CA GLY A 256 11.85 1.08 -0.30
C GLY A 256 12.94 1.33 0.75
N PHE A 257 12.56 1.60 2.01
CA PHE A 257 13.48 1.90 3.11
C PHE A 257 13.11 1.13 4.39
N GLY A 258 12.39 0.02 4.29
CA GLY A 258 11.98 -0.77 5.43
C GLY A 258 13.13 -1.60 6.03
N HIS A 259 13.10 -1.79 7.34
CA HIS A 259 14.08 -2.58 8.08
C HIS A 259 13.71 -4.05 8.06
N PHE A 260 14.63 -4.90 7.68
CA PHE A 260 14.49 -6.36 7.75
C PHE A 260 15.22 -6.93 8.97
N SER A 261 14.80 -8.11 9.42
CA SER A 261 15.46 -8.84 10.52
C SER A 261 16.91 -9.19 10.23
N SER A 262 17.28 -9.36 8.96
CA SER A 262 18.64 -9.59 8.52
C SER A 262 18.86 -9.14 7.08
N LYS A 263 20.13 -8.91 6.74
CA LYS A 263 20.54 -8.58 5.36
C LYS A 263 20.27 -9.76 4.43
N GLU A 264 20.54 -10.98 4.88
CA GLU A 264 20.32 -12.21 4.12
C GLU A 264 18.86 -12.37 3.71
N TYR A 265 17.92 -11.97 4.59
CA TYR A 265 16.51 -12.00 4.25
C TYR A 265 16.13 -10.93 3.22
N ALA A 266 16.70 -9.73 3.34
CA ALA A 266 16.51 -8.68 2.35
C ALA A 266 17.09 -9.07 0.97
N GLU A 267 18.25 -9.75 0.93
CA GLU A 267 18.86 -10.30 -0.29
C GLU A 267 17.98 -11.41 -0.89
N LYS A 268 17.52 -12.37 -0.07
CA LYS A 268 16.62 -13.44 -0.50
C LYS A 268 15.34 -12.92 -1.17
N LEU A 269 14.71 -11.89 -0.60
CA LEU A 269 13.55 -11.25 -1.24
C LEU A 269 13.97 -10.46 -2.49
N GLY A 270 15.16 -9.87 -2.47
CA GLY A 270 15.74 -9.20 -3.63
C GLY A 270 15.93 -10.15 -4.82
N GLU A 271 16.36 -11.39 -4.61
CA GLU A 271 16.53 -12.40 -5.66
C GLU A 271 15.24 -12.69 -6.44
N LEU A 272 14.08 -12.55 -5.78
CA LEU A 272 12.77 -12.73 -6.40
C LEU A 272 12.42 -11.61 -7.38
N ILE A 273 12.97 -10.41 -7.20
CA ILE A 273 12.75 -9.27 -8.08
C ILE A 273 13.64 -9.38 -9.31
N LYS A 274 13.05 -9.63 -10.47
CA LYS A 274 13.75 -9.60 -11.75
C LYS A 274 13.62 -8.19 -12.34
N LEU A 275 14.73 -7.45 -12.33
CA LEU A 275 14.76 -6.10 -12.87
C LEU A 275 14.61 -6.12 -14.39
N PRO A 276 13.76 -5.24 -14.96
CA PRO A 276 13.67 -5.09 -16.41
C PRO A 276 14.95 -4.44 -16.96
N GLU A 277 15.14 -4.52 -18.27
CA GLU A 277 16.18 -3.74 -18.94
C GLU A 277 15.93 -2.24 -18.73
N LYS A 278 17.01 -1.49 -18.48
CA LYS A 278 16.93 -0.02 -18.42
C LYS A 278 16.44 0.45 -19.78
N LYS A 279 15.26 1.04 -19.82
CA LYS A 279 14.88 1.83 -21.00
C LYS A 279 15.81 3.03 -21.04
N HIS A 280 16.61 3.16 -22.09
CA HIS A 280 17.46 4.32 -22.32
C HIS A 280 16.56 5.58 -22.31
N GLU A 281 16.95 6.58 -21.49
CA GLU A 281 16.37 7.92 -21.53
C GLU A 281 16.67 8.59 -22.85
#